data_f986de0bf5c2599193d2e7f8204221a2
#
_entry.id   f986de0bf5c2599193d2e7f8204221a2
#
_cell.length_a   1.000
_cell.length_b   1.000
_cell.length_c   1.000
_cell.angle_alpha   90.00
_cell.angle_beta   90.00
_cell.angle_gamma   90.00
#
_symmetry.space_group_name_H-M   'P 1'
#
loop_
_entity.id
_entity.type
_entity.pdbx_description
1 polymer ?
#
loop_
_entity_poly.entity_id
_entity_poly.type
_entity_poly.pdbx_seq_one_letter_code
_entity_poly.pdbx_strand_id
1 'polypeptide(L)'
;MSDSTNLYHFVQMFGAKSIDGVRFYPDRQLMSKIDKQNQYEDVWNRYAHLKYSLTNENTSMTTPVPDNVNINLNINELKDLNVKYILTTRDLNKEFGSSFTEIYQDNDNNRIFEYLN
;
A
#
# COMPACT_ATOMS: atom_id res chain seq x y z
N MET A 1 -1.69 2.98 5.55
CA MET A 1 -1.63 2.65 4.11
C MET A 1 -3.03 2.66 3.53
N SER A 2 -3.18 3.15 2.32
CA SER A 2 -4.44 3.03 1.60
C SER A 2 -4.33 1.99 0.48
N ASP A 3 -5.40 1.23 0.25
CA ASP A 3 -5.52 0.21 -0.79
C ASP A 3 -6.51 0.67 -1.86
N SER A 4 -6.38 1.93 -2.26
CA SER A 4 -7.23 2.53 -3.28
C SER A 4 -6.57 3.78 -3.82
N THR A 5 -6.71 4.02 -5.12
CA THR A 5 -6.07 5.16 -5.78
C THR A 5 -6.59 6.52 -5.29
N ASN A 6 -7.78 6.55 -4.68
CA ASN A 6 -8.42 7.81 -4.27
C ASN A 6 -8.28 8.10 -2.77
N LEU A 7 -7.81 7.14 -1.97
CA LEU A 7 -7.83 7.26 -0.51
C LEU A 7 -6.49 7.69 0.11
N TYR A 8 -5.38 7.60 -0.62
CA TYR A 8 -4.08 7.92 -0.04
C TYR A 8 -3.97 9.40 0.38
N HIS A 9 -4.68 10.28 -0.30
CA HIS A 9 -4.72 11.70 0.07
C HIS A 9 -5.36 11.93 1.45
N PHE A 10 -6.36 11.13 1.81
CA PHE A 10 -6.99 11.24 3.12
C PHE A 10 -6.00 10.96 4.24
N VAL A 11 -5.19 9.91 4.09
CA VAL A 11 -4.17 9.55 5.07
C VAL A 11 -3.20 10.70 5.26
N GLN A 12 -2.75 11.33 4.18
CA GLN A 12 -1.83 12.45 4.21
C GLN A 12 -2.45 13.71 4.80
N MET A 13 -3.72 14.00 4.49
CA MET A 13 -4.44 15.16 5.02
C MET A 13 -4.55 15.15 6.54
N PHE A 14 -4.65 13.98 7.14
CA PHE A 14 -4.71 13.84 8.59
C PHE A 14 -3.33 13.72 9.25
N GLY A 15 -2.26 13.92 8.49
CA GLY A 15 -0.91 13.90 9.02
C GLY A 15 -0.39 12.53 9.44
N ALA A 16 -1.08 11.47 9.05
CA ALA A 16 -0.65 10.12 9.36
C ALA A 16 0.59 9.74 8.55
N LYS A 17 1.50 8.99 9.15
CA LYS A 17 2.63 8.41 8.41
C LYS A 17 2.12 7.37 7.43
N SER A 18 2.61 7.44 6.19
CA SER A 18 2.17 6.54 5.14
C SER A 18 3.33 6.13 4.24
N ILE A 19 3.25 4.90 3.72
CA ILE A 19 4.16 4.43 2.68
C ILE A 19 3.69 4.85 1.28
N ASP A 20 2.48 5.40 1.18
CA ASP A 20 1.87 5.87 -0.06
C ASP A 20 2.35 7.29 -0.41
N GLY A 21 1.97 7.75 -1.60
CA GLY A 21 2.05 9.15 -1.98
C GLY A 21 3.20 9.49 -2.91
N VAL A 22 3.53 10.77 -2.96
CA VAL A 22 4.57 11.30 -3.87
C VAL A 22 5.94 11.19 -3.21
N ARG A 23 6.90 10.69 -3.96
CA ARG A 23 8.32 10.64 -3.56
C ARG A 23 9.16 11.36 -4.60
N PHE A 24 9.84 12.45 -4.19
CA PHE A 24 10.80 13.15 -5.05
C PHE A 24 12.05 12.29 -5.27
N TYR A 25 12.49 11.60 -4.22
CA TYR A 25 13.59 10.65 -4.28
C TYR A 25 13.09 9.30 -3.78
N PRO A 26 13.52 8.19 -4.40
CA PRO A 26 13.12 6.87 -3.94
C PRO A 26 13.55 6.62 -2.50
N ASP A 27 12.66 6.04 -1.71
CA ASP A 27 13.01 5.51 -0.39
C ASP A 27 13.62 4.12 -0.57
N ARG A 28 14.95 4.06 -0.63
CA ARG A 28 15.65 2.82 -0.91
C ARG A 28 15.48 1.77 0.19
N GLN A 29 15.34 2.20 1.44
CA GLN A 29 15.10 1.27 2.54
C GLN A 29 13.73 0.62 2.43
N LEU A 30 12.71 1.41 2.14
CA LEU A 30 11.36 0.90 1.92
C LEU A 30 11.32 -0.03 0.70
N MET A 31 11.90 0.39 -0.42
CA MET A 31 11.87 -0.39 -1.64
C MET A 31 12.66 -1.70 -1.53
N SER A 32 13.74 -1.73 -0.75
CA SER A 32 14.48 -2.97 -0.53
C SER A 32 13.67 -4.00 0.27
N LYS A 33 12.74 -3.55 1.10
CA LYS A 33 11.83 -4.44 1.83
C LYS A 33 10.71 -4.97 0.94
N ILE A 34 10.27 -4.18 -0.04
CA ILE A 34 9.19 -4.56 -0.96
C ILE A 34 9.75 -5.37 -2.13
N ASP A 35 10.80 -4.88 -2.76
CA ASP A 35 11.45 -5.52 -3.91
C ASP A 35 12.70 -6.28 -3.45
N LYS A 36 12.48 -7.36 -2.71
CA LYS A 36 13.56 -8.12 -2.06
C LYS A 36 14.59 -8.70 -3.02
N GLN A 37 14.17 -9.02 -4.24
CA GLN A 37 15.05 -9.60 -5.26
C GLN A 37 15.61 -8.55 -6.22
N ASN A 38 15.32 -7.29 -5.95
CA ASN A 38 15.77 -6.16 -6.77
C ASN A 38 15.38 -6.30 -8.26
N GLN A 39 14.17 -6.79 -8.51
CA GLN A 39 13.68 -7.02 -9.87
C GLN A 39 13.08 -5.78 -10.51
N TYR A 40 12.67 -4.80 -9.69
CA TYR A 40 11.86 -3.67 -10.14
C TYR A 40 12.56 -2.33 -9.93
N GLU A 41 13.90 -2.31 -9.76
CA GLU A 41 14.63 -1.06 -9.50
C GLU A 41 14.39 -0.02 -10.60
N ASP A 42 14.33 -0.44 -11.86
CA ASP A 42 14.05 0.46 -12.98
C ASP A 42 12.66 1.09 -12.89
N VAL A 43 11.74 0.43 -12.21
CA VAL A 43 10.37 0.92 -12.03
C VAL A 43 10.30 1.91 -10.87
N TRP A 44 10.82 1.56 -9.68
CA TRP A 44 10.65 2.39 -8.49
C TRP A 44 11.71 3.47 -8.32
N ASN A 45 12.86 3.38 -9.00
CA ASN A 45 13.96 4.34 -8.85
C ASN A 45 13.69 5.60 -9.68
N ARG A 46 12.65 6.33 -9.31
CA ARG A 46 12.22 7.55 -10.00
C ARG A 46 11.38 8.44 -9.10
N TYR A 47 11.20 9.71 -9.48
CA TYR A 47 10.13 10.54 -8.92
C TYR A 47 8.79 9.91 -9.30
N ALA A 48 7.96 9.63 -8.31
CA ALA A 48 6.70 8.95 -8.59
C ALA A 48 5.66 9.11 -7.49
N HIS A 49 4.41 8.98 -7.91
CA HIS A 49 3.31 8.68 -7.01
C HIS A 49 3.30 7.17 -6.75
N LEU A 50 3.40 6.79 -5.49
CA LEU A 50 3.32 5.39 -5.09
C LEU A 50 1.89 5.06 -4.72
N LYS A 51 1.34 4.05 -5.38
CA LYS A 51 -0.02 3.54 -5.13
C LYS A 51 0.07 2.05 -4.83
N TYR A 52 -0.66 1.64 -3.80
CA TYR A 52 -0.63 0.26 -3.33
C TYR A 52 -1.96 -0.43 -3.53
N SER A 53 -1.91 -1.71 -3.84
CA SER A 53 -3.06 -2.61 -3.80
C SER A 53 -2.61 -3.94 -3.19
N LEU A 54 -3.44 -4.53 -2.34
CA LEU A 54 -3.11 -5.78 -1.66
C LEU A 54 -3.48 -6.99 -2.51
N THR A 55 -2.65 -8.02 -2.45
CA THR A 55 -2.85 -9.26 -3.19
C THR A 55 -2.34 -10.47 -2.41
N ASN A 56 -2.85 -11.64 -2.75
CA ASN A 56 -2.31 -12.93 -2.29
C ASN A 56 -1.18 -13.45 -3.17
N GLU A 57 -0.96 -12.82 -4.32
CA GLU A 57 0.08 -13.21 -5.27
C GLU A 57 1.41 -12.56 -4.89
N ASN A 58 2.47 -12.93 -5.60
CA ASN A 58 3.77 -12.33 -5.41
C ASN A 58 3.71 -10.81 -5.64
N THR A 59 4.44 -10.07 -4.83
CA THR A 59 4.55 -8.63 -4.97
C THR A 59 5.09 -8.28 -6.36
N SER A 60 4.44 -7.33 -7.01
CA SER A 60 4.85 -6.83 -8.33
C SER A 60 4.68 -5.32 -8.42
N MET A 61 5.37 -4.72 -9.35
CA MET A 61 5.31 -3.28 -9.61
C MET A 61 5.13 -3.02 -11.10
N THR A 62 4.30 -2.01 -11.41
CA THR A 62 4.11 -1.54 -12.77
C THR A 62 4.15 -0.03 -12.82
N THR A 63 4.45 0.52 -13.99
CA THR A 63 4.41 1.97 -14.22
C THR A 63 3.54 2.24 -15.45
N PRO A 64 2.22 2.45 -15.23
CA PRO A 64 1.29 2.70 -16.36
C PRO A 64 1.57 4.02 -17.05
N VAL A 65 2.09 5.00 -16.30
CA VAL A 65 2.60 6.28 -16.84
C VAL A 65 3.90 6.62 -16.11
N PRO A 66 4.77 7.48 -16.68
CA PRO A 66 6.13 7.66 -16.17
C PRO A 66 6.26 8.11 -14.71
N ASP A 67 5.28 8.84 -14.19
CA ASP A 67 5.30 9.39 -12.84
C ASP A 67 4.44 8.62 -11.83
N ASN A 68 3.92 7.45 -12.21
CA ASN A 68 3.13 6.61 -11.33
C ASN A 68 3.75 5.21 -11.21
N VAL A 69 3.91 4.75 -9.98
CA VAL A 69 4.30 3.36 -9.69
C VAL A 69 3.15 2.71 -8.95
N ASN A 70 2.60 1.65 -9.53
CA ASN A 70 1.58 0.82 -8.90
C ASN A 70 2.26 -0.41 -8.29
N ILE A 71 2.05 -0.62 -6.99
CA ILE A 71 2.64 -1.73 -6.25
C ILE A 71 1.51 -2.66 -5.84
N ASN A 72 1.51 -3.87 -6.41
CA ASN A 72 0.65 -4.95 -5.95
C ASN A 72 1.41 -5.68 -4.85
N LEU A 73 1.03 -5.41 -3.61
CA LEU A 73 1.77 -5.84 -2.44
C LEU A 73 1.16 -7.12 -1.87
N ASN A 74 1.98 -8.16 -1.72
CA ASN A 74 1.54 -9.36 -1.02
C ASN A 74 1.25 -9.03 0.44
N ILE A 75 0.12 -9.53 0.97
CA ILE A 75 -0.31 -9.22 2.33
C ILE A 75 0.70 -9.63 3.40
N ASN A 76 1.54 -10.61 3.13
CA ASN A 76 2.56 -11.07 4.08
C ASN A 76 3.69 -10.04 4.26
N GLU A 77 3.83 -9.10 3.34
CA GLU A 77 4.84 -8.03 3.44
C GLU A 77 4.46 -6.94 4.45
N LEU A 78 3.19 -6.85 4.83
CA LEU A 78 2.71 -5.81 5.74
C LEU A 78 3.43 -5.81 7.07
N LYS A 79 3.78 -6.98 7.57
CA LYS A 79 4.52 -7.12 8.83
C LYS A 79 5.91 -6.47 8.73
N ASP A 80 6.64 -6.76 7.68
CA ASP A 80 8.00 -6.24 7.49
C ASP A 80 8.01 -4.73 7.25
N LEU A 81 6.91 -4.20 6.73
CA LEU A 81 6.74 -2.77 6.48
C LEU A 81 6.19 -2.01 7.69
N ASN A 82 5.89 -2.71 8.78
CA ASN A 82 5.27 -2.15 9.97
C ASN A 82 3.94 -1.44 9.69
N VAL A 83 3.20 -1.93 8.70
CA VAL A 83 1.87 -1.42 8.39
C VAL A 83 0.88 -2.00 9.39
N LYS A 84 0.17 -1.12 10.10
CA LYS A 84 -0.80 -1.53 11.11
C LYS A 84 -2.24 -1.28 10.67
N TYR A 85 -2.46 -0.19 9.94
CA TYR A 85 -3.80 0.22 9.52
C TYR A 85 -3.86 0.39 8.01
N ILE A 86 -4.99 -0.03 7.42
CA ILE A 86 -5.22 0.06 5.99
C ILE A 86 -6.56 0.73 5.75
N LEU A 87 -6.54 1.80 4.95
CA LEU A 87 -7.74 2.49 4.49
C LEU A 87 -8.09 1.97 3.09
N THR A 88 -9.30 1.45 2.94
CA THR A 88 -9.73 0.80 1.70
C THR A 88 -11.24 0.86 1.55
N THR A 89 -11.73 0.64 0.34
CA THR A 89 -13.16 0.39 0.09
C THR A 89 -13.47 -1.10 -0.04
N ARG A 90 -12.45 -1.96 0.02
CA ARG A 90 -12.59 -3.42 -0.09
C ARG A 90 -12.88 -4.04 1.26
N ASP A 91 -13.51 -5.20 1.26
CA ASP A 91 -13.67 -6.02 2.46
C ASP A 91 -12.47 -6.97 2.58
N LEU A 92 -11.41 -6.50 3.26
CA LEU A 92 -10.17 -7.26 3.40
C LEU A 92 -10.35 -8.54 4.20
N ASN A 93 -11.27 -8.55 5.15
CA ASN A 93 -11.57 -9.73 5.94
C ASN A 93 -12.14 -10.84 5.06
N LYS A 94 -13.04 -10.49 4.14
CA LYS A 94 -13.64 -11.43 3.20
C LYS A 94 -12.62 -11.95 2.19
N GLU A 95 -11.71 -11.08 1.71
CA GLU A 95 -10.75 -11.44 0.68
C GLU A 95 -9.53 -12.19 1.24
N PHE A 96 -9.05 -11.81 2.43
CA PHE A 96 -7.76 -12.27 2.96
C PHE A 96 -7.86 -12.95 4.34
N GLY A 97 -9.05 -12.96 4.96
CA GLY A 97 -9.29 -13.69 6.19
C GLY A 97 -9.07 -12.90 7.47
N SER A 98 -8.85 -13.63 8.56
CA SER A 98 -8.92 -13.10 9.92
C SER A 98 -7.73 -12.25 10.36
N SER A 99 -6.70 -12.11 9.52
CA SER A 99 -5.57 -11.21 9.81
C SER A 99 -5.97 -9.74 9.78
N PHE A 100 -7.14 -9.43 9.22
CA PHE A 100 -7.66 -8.09 9.12
C PHE A 100 -8.92 -7.95 9.98
N THR A 101 -8.96 -6.91 10.81
CA THR A 101 -10.13 -6.59 11.63
C THR A 101 -10.64 -5.21 11.24
N GLU A 102 -11.89 -5.13 10.81
CA GLU A 102 -12.53 -3.87 10.47
C GLU A 102 -12.80 -3.07 11.75
N ILE A 103 -12.24 -1.87 11.84
CA ILE A 103 -12.41 -1.00 13.01
C ILE A 103 -13.25 0.24 12.72
N TYR A 104 -13.53 0.52 11.44
CA TYR A 104 -14.31 1.69 11.03
C TYR A 104 -14.90 1.47 9.64
N GLN A 105 -16.11 1.97 9.44
CA GLN A 105 -16.76 2.06 8.13
C GLN A 105 -17.67 3.28 8.12
N ASP A 106 -17.59 4.09 7.04
CA ASP A 106 -18.48 5.23 6.86
C ASP A 106 -19.60 4.92 5.85
N ASN A 107 -20.42 5.94 5.55
CA ASN A 107 -21.57 5.80 4.65
C ASN A 107 -21.15 5.65 3.17
N ASP A 108 -19.90 5.99 2.81
CA ASP A 108 -19.37 5.89 1.46
C ASP A 108 -18.57 4.60 1.25
N ASN A 109 -18.69 3.64 2.17
CA ASN A 109 -17.96 2.38 2.19
C ASN A 109 -16.44 2.53 2.32
N ASN A 110 -15.96 3.66 2.84
CA ASN A 110 -14.58 3.76 3.26
C ASN A 110 -14.42 2.99 4.56
N ARG A 111 -13.44 2.09 4.60
CA ARG A 111 -13.20 1.19 5.73
C ARG A 111 -11.77 1.31 6.21
N ILE A 112 -11.58 1.13 7.52
CA ILE A 112 -10.25 1.03 8.11
C ILE A 112 -10.14 -0.34 8.73
N PHE A 113 -9.09 -1.07 8.35
CA PHE A 113 -8.76 -2.37 8.92
C PHE A 113 -7.48 -2.28 9.73
N GLU A 114 -7.47 -2.97 10.86
CA GLU A 114 -6.24 -3.23 11.61
C GLU A 114 -5.67 -4.56 11.14
N TYR A 115 -4.38 -4.56 10.80
CA TYR A 115 -3.66 -5.78 10.42
C TYR A 115 -3.06 -6.42 11.68
N LEU A 116 -3.45 -7.67 11.94
CA LEU A 116 -2.95 -8.47 13.06
C LEU A 116 -2.06 -9.59 12.53
N ASN A 117 -0.86 -9.63 13.03
CA ASN A 117 0.11 -10.68 12.67
C ASN A 117 -0.29 -12.04 13.23
#